data_abcd853510d4bd382e34d1fec7cc9e3f
#
_entry.id   abcd853510d4bd382e34d1fec7cc9e3f
#
_cell.length_a   1.000
_cell.length_b   1.000
_cell.length_c   1.000
_cell.angle_alpha   90.00
_cell.angle_beta   90.00
_cell.angle_gamma   90.00
#
_symmetry.space_group_name_H-M   'P 1'
#
loop_
_entity.id
_entity.type
_entity.pdbx_description
1 polymer ?
#
loop_
_entity_poly.entity_id
_entity_poly.type
_entity_poly.pdbx_seq_one_letter_code
_entity_poly.pdbx_strand_id
1 'polypeptide(L)'
;LTSGHNVQSTVFIEVSAEYRPDGPEEMRPVGEVEFVENLVSNRGGSSPKTAAAIIGKADLKLGNNVRPVLEALAAASPDRFRGIRHSVGWDASPDILNREIQGALSTESYRDGARQLADMGFILENSLYFPQLEELADFAKAIPDLTIVVNHIGGLLRIGPYANRDEEVFGEWRKGIALLSQCSNVVMKLGGVGQARYGFDWSRRSKPVGSEELAGSLKPLMEHCIDQFGVDRCMFESNFPVDKVSYSYNVVYNAFKRLSMGYSSTERSSLFHDNAVRVYSIGG
;
A
#
# COMPACT_ATOMS: atom_id res chain seq x y z
N LEU A 1 -7.39 -1.90 -18.59
CA LEU A 1 -7.54 -1.88 -17.13
C LEU A 1 -8.67 -2.78 -16.63
N THR A 2 -9.86 -2.69 -17.21
CA THR A 2 -11.03 -3.40 -16.64
C THR A 2 -10.98 -4.93 -16.82
N SER A 3 -10.39 -5.45 -17.89
CA SER A 3 -10.26 -6.89 -18.17
C SER A 3 -11.55 -7.71 -17.88
N GLY A 4 -12.72 -7.12 -18.14
CA GLY A 4 -14.02 -7.75 -17.83
C GLY A 4 -14.50 -7.59 -16.39
N HIS A 5 -13.77 -6.84 -15.55
CA HIS A 5 -14.19 -6.47 -14.20
C HIS A 5 -14.92 -5.12 -14.21
N ASN A 6 -15.89 -4.96 -13.31
CA ASN A 6 -16.61 -3.70 -13.11
C ASN A 6 -15.79 -2.74 -12.23
N VAL A 7 -14.69 -2.22 -12.78
CA VAL A 7 -13.84 -1.26 -12.07
C VAL A 7 -14.52 0.10 -12.09
N GLN A 8 -14.83 0.66 -10.92
CA GLN A 8 -15.49 1.95 -10.76
C GLN A 8 -14.49 3.10 -10.72
N SER A 9 -13.40 2.91 -9.97
CA SER A 9 -12.34 3.90 -9.79
C SER A 9 -11.00 3.25 -9.53
N THR A 10 -9.92 4.03 -9.67
CA THR A 10 -8.58 3.61 -9.28
C THR A 10 -7.94 4.66 -8.39
N VAL A 11 -7.04 4.22 -7.52
CA VAL A 11 -6.14 5.09 -6.74
C VAL A 11 -4.76 5.03 -7.35
N PHE A 12 -4.17 6.18 -7.63
CA PHE A 12 -2.77 6.28 -8.02
C PHE A 12 -1.89 6.31 -6.77
N ILE A 13 -0.87 5.47 -6.75
CA ILE A 13 0.15 5.45 -5.69
C ILE A 13 1.49 5.79 -6.36
N GLU A 14 2.26 6.69 -5.77
CA GLU A 14 3.56 7.15 -6.26
C GLU A 14 4.45 5.98 -6.77
N VAL A 15 5.19 6.25 -7.82
CA VAL A 15 6.13 5.28 -8.45
C VAL A 15 7.52 5.88 -8.69
N SER A 16 7.77 7.08 -8.18
CA SER A 16 9.02 7.85 -8.37
C SER A 16 9.30 8.20 -9.84
N ALA A 17 8.25 8.61 -10.57
CA ALA A 17 8.33 9.03 -11.97
C ALA A 17 7.99 10.52 -12.13
N GLU A 18 8.37 11.11 -13.25
CA GLU A 18 8.00 12.48 -13.66
C GLU A 18 8.27 13.57 -12.59
N TYR A 19 9.33 13.39 -11.82
CA TYR A 19 9.75 14.38 -10.83
C TYR A 19 10.17 15.69 -11.52
N ARG A 20 9.97 16.82 -10.85
CA ARG A 20 10.47 18.10 -11.33
C ARG A 20 11.98 18.01 -11.54
N PRO A 21 12.51 18.43 -12.71
CA PRO A 21 13.95 18.35 -12.98
C PRO A 21 14.76 19.34 -12.14
N ASP A 22 14.14 20.45 -11.74
CA ASP A 22 14.75 21.58 -11.06
C ASP A 22 14.09 21.88 -9.72
N GLY A 23 14.72 22.74 -8.93
CA GLY A 23 14.25 23.18 -7.62
C GLY A 23 14.78 22.34 -6.47
N PRO A 24 14.35 22.63 -5.23
CA PRO A 24 14.75 21.89 -4.03
C PRO A 24 14.42 20.39 -4.18
N GLU A 25 15.31 19.53 -3.71
CA GLU A 25 15.20 18.07 -3.89
C GLU A 25 13.90 17.53 -3.28
N GLU A 26 13.53 18.02 -2.11
CA GLU A 26 12.32 17.65 -1.40
C GLU A 26 11.02 18.02 -2.14
N MET A 27 11.09 19.02 -3.03
CA MET A 27 9.95 19.48 -3.84
C MET A 27 9.80 18.73 -5.18
N ARG A 28 10.82 18.02 -5.62
CA ARG A 28 10.78 17.31 -6.92
C ARG A 28 9.64 16.31 -7.06
N PRO A 29 9.27 15.54 -6.02
CA PRO A 29 8.15 14.61 -6.11
C PRO A 29 6.79 15.24 -6.45
N VAL A 30 6.63 16.55 -6.26
CA VAL A 30 5.39 17.28 -6.64
C VAL A 30 5.11 17.13 -8.14
N GLY A 31 6.15 17.04 -8.99
CA GLY A 31 6.03 16.83 -10.43
C GLY A 31 5.24 15.57 -10.80
N GLU A 32 5.38 14.49 -10.05
CA GLU A 32 4.60 13.27 -10.30
C GLU A 32 3.10 13.49 -10.09
N VAL A 33 2.70 14.22 -9.05
CA VAL A 33 1.30 14.56 -8.80
C VAL A 33 0.75 15.51 -9.87
N GLU A 34 1.53 16.52 -10.27
CA GLU A 34 1.19 17.44 -11.39
C GLU A 34 0.97 16.67 -12.69
N PHE A 35 1.86 15.73 -13.01
CA PHE A 35 1.75 14.90 -14.20
C PHE A 35 0.48 14.05 -14.20
N VAL A 36 0.19 13.36 -13.10
CA VAL A 36 -1.01 12.52 -12.98
C VAL A 36 -2.28 13.37 -13.05
N GLU A 37 -2.33 14.51 -12.35
CA GLU A 37 -3.46 15.43 -12.40
C GLU A 37 -3.73 15.93 -13.82
N ASN A 38 -2.70 16.32 -14.55
CA ASN A 38 -2.82 16.75 -15.94
C ASN A 38 -3.36 15.63 -16.85
N LEU A 39 -2.90 14.38 -16.65
CA LEU A 39 -3.36 13.24 -17.43
C LEU A 39 -4.85 12.94 -17.22
N VAL A 40 -5.34 13.03 -15.98
CA VAL A 40 -6.73 12.67 -15.67
C VAL A 40 -7.70 13.79 -15.97
N SER A 41 -7.31 15.04 -15.75
CA SER A 41 -8.14 16.22 -16.05
C SER A 41 -8.40 16.38 -17.54
N ASN A 42 -7.47 15.96 -18.40
CA ASN A 42 -7.61 16.01 -19.84
C ASN A 42 -8.43 14.86 -20.45
N ARG A 43 -8.79 13.83 -19.65
CA ARG A 43 -9.50 12.64 -20.18
C ARG A 43 -11.01 12.76 -20.27
N GLY A 44 -11.61 13.83 -19.72
CA GLY A 44 -13.07 13.94 -19.59
C GLY A 44 -13.64 12.87 -18.63
N GLY A 45 -14.89 12.98 -18.25
CA GLY A 45 -15.53 12.11 -17.24
C GLY A 45 -15.76 10.65 -17.69
N SER A 46 -14.70 9.93 -18.08
CA SER A 46 -14.79 8.52 -18.50
C SER A 46 -14.87 7.57 -17.31
N SER A 47 -15.72 6.55 -17.40
CA SER A 47 -15.71 5.41 -16.47
C SER A 47 -14.66 4.37 -16.92
N PRO A 48 -13.82 3.80 -16.03
CA PRO A 48 -13.72 4.08 -14.59
C PRO A 48 -13.06 5.44 -14.29
N LYS A 49 -13.35 6.04 -13.13
CA LYS A 49 -12.66 7.25 -12.64
C LYS A 49 -11.18 6.90 -12.36
N THR A 50 -10.30 7.21 -13.32
CA THR A 50 -8.85 6.92 -13.21
C THR A 50 -8.21 7.89 -12.24
N ALA A 51 -7.35 7.38 -11.32
CA ALA A 51 -6.71 8.16 -10.26
C ALA A 51 -7.72 9.06 -9.51
N ALA A 52 -8.85 8.48 -9.09
CA ALA A 52 -9.87 9.17 -8.29
C ALA A 52 -9.32 9.70 -6.95
N ALA A 53 -8.24 9.08 -6.47
CA ALA A 53 -7.38 9.59 -5.40
C ALA A 53 -5.92 9.42 -5.81
N ILE A 54 -5.05 10.30 -5.29
CA ILE A 54 -3.61 10.32 -5.55
C ILE A 54 -2.87 10.28 -4.22
N ILE A 55 -1.95 9.34 -4.11
CA ILE A 55 -0.96 9.23 -3.04
C ILE A 55 0.39 9.61 -3.64
N GLY A 56 0.94 10.73 -3.21
CA GLY A 56 2.24 11.24 -3.64
C GLY A 56 3.40 10.71 -2.79
N LYS A 57 4.52 11.40 -2.85
CA LYS A 57 5.71 11.10 -2.05
C LYS A 57 6.25 12.34 -1.37
N ALA A 58 6.61 12.23 -0.10
CA ALA A 58 7.40 13.20 0.66
C ALA A 58 8.32 12.48 1.65
N ASP A 59 9.44 13.11 2.01
CA ASP A 59 10.36 12.56 3.01
C ASP A 59 9.97 13.06 4.40
N LEU A 60 9.37 12.19 5.21
CA LEU A 60 8.95 12.53 6.58
C LEU A 60 10.13 12.82 7.51
N LYS A 61 11.36 12.42 7.16
CA LYS A 61 12.56 12.76 7.95
C LYS A 61 12.89 14.24 7.95
N LEU A 62 12.27 15.04 7.08
CA LEU A 62 12.32 16.49 7.14
C LEU A 62 11.65 17.07 8.41
N GLY A 63 10.96 16.22 9.18
CA GLY A 63 10.25 16.65 10.37
C GLY A 63 9.21 17.71 10.04
N ASN A 64 9.15 18.78 10.83
CA ASN A 64 8.22 19.88 10.59
C ASN A 64 8.44 20.60 9.24
N ASN A 65 9.63 20.49 8.65
CA ASN A 65 9.95 21.09 7.34
C ASN A 65 9.29 20.34 6.17
N VAL A 66 8.63 19.22 6.39
CA VAL A 66 7.86 18.52 5.34
C VAL A 66 6.58 19.27 4.96
N ARG A 67 6.06 20.13 5.85
CA ARG A 67 4.79 20.83 5.64
C ARG A 67 4.69 21.59 4.30
N PRO A 68 5.67 22.40 3.87
CA PRO A 68 5.62 23.05 2.56
C PRO A 68 5.54 22.08 1.39
N VAL A 69 6.17 20.88 1.51
CA VAL A 69 6.07 19.83 0.48
C VAL A 69 4.65 19.28 0.42
N LEU A 70 4.04 19.02 1.56
CA LEU A 70 2.65 18.52 1.64
C LEU A 70 1.65 19.54 1.08
N GLU A 71 1.84 20.81 1.39
CA GLU A 71 1.04 21.92 0.85
C GLU A 71 1.17 22.02 -0.69
N ALA A 72 2.38 21.86 -1.22
CA ALA A 72 2.62 21.86 -2.65
C ALA A 72 2.00 20.65 -3.37
N LEU A 73 2.08 19.46 -2.76
CA LEU A 73 1.41 18.24 -3.27
C LEU A 73 -0.11 18.41 -3.29
N ALA A 74 -0.68 18.96 -2.23
CA ALA A 74 -2.11 19.25 -2.15
C ALA A 74 -2.55 20.31 -3.18
N ALA A 75 -1.76 21.35 -3.38
CA ALA A 75 -2.04 22.37 -4.38
C ALA A 75 -1.95 21.83 -5.82
N ALA A 76 -1.06 20.85 -6.08
CA ALA A 76 -0.93 20.22 -7.39
C ALA A 76 -2.16 19.39 -7.78
N SER A 77 -2.91 18.86 -6.81
CA SER A 77 -4.14 18.09 -7.06
C SER A 77 -5.15 18.28 -5.92
N PRO A 78 -5.84 19.43 -5.82
CA PRO A 78 -6.68 19.78 -4.68
C PRO A 78 -7.82 18.78 -4.44
N ASP A 79 -8.39 18.24 -5.51
CA ASP A 79 -9.56 17.36 -5.44
C ASP A 79 -9.21 15.88 -5.26
N ARG A 80 -7.95 15.47 -5.54
CA ARG A 80 -7.58 14.03 -5.57
C ARG A 80 -6.42 13.67 -4.64
N PHE A 81 -5.57 14.61 -4.23
CA PHE A 81 -4.50 14.32 -3.31
C PHE A 81 -5.06 13.92 -1.94
N ARG A 82 -4.60 12.78 -1.39
CA ARG A 82 -5.10 12.25 -0.11
C ARG A 82 -4.00 11.95 0.90
N GLY A 83 -2.75 11.97 0.48
CA GLY A 83 -1.64 11.64 1.35
C GLY A 83 -0.39 11.22 0.61
N ILE A 84 0.51 10.60 1.31
CA ILE A 84 1.79 10.16 0.76
C ILE A 84 2.06 8.69 1.04
N ARG A 85 2.95 8.09 0.24
CA ARG A 85 3.62 6.85 0.62
C ARG A 85 5.08 7.14 0.99
N HIS A 86 5.50 6.61 2.15
CA HIS A 86 6.89 6.57 2.55
C HIS A 86 7.28 5.11 2.85
N SER A 87 8.14 4.54 2.01
CA SER A 87 8.62 3.17 2.16
C SER A 87 9.76 3.14 3.17
N VAL A 88 9.60 2.38 4.26
CA VAL A 88 10.58 2.27 5.36
C VAL A 88 11.19 0.86 5.47
N GLY A 89 11.02 0.03 4.45
CA GLY A 89 11.53 -1.34 4.44
C GLY A 89 13.03 -1.38 4.69
N TRP A 90 13.43 -2.02 5.80
CA TRP A 90 14.82 -2.24 6.20
C TRP A 90 15.02 -3.66 6.71
N ASP A 91 16.17 -4.25 6.36
CA ASP A 91 16.63 -5.53 6.85
C ASP A 91 18.16 -5.52 6.93
N ALA A 92 18.73 -6.27 7.88
CA ALA A 92 20.19 -6.36 8.07
C ALA A 92 20.89 -7.17 6.97
N SER A 93 20.14 -8.00 6.23
CA SER A 93 20.69 -8.83 5.17
C SER A 93 20.99 -8.04 3.90
N PRO A 94 22.17 -8.22 3.29
CA PRO A 94 22.51 -7.61 2.02
C PRO A 94 21.65 -8.15 0.85
N ASP A 95 20.97 -9.29 1.04
CA ASP A 95 20.08 -9.88 0.04
C ASP A 95 18.73 -9.17 -0.05
N ILE A 96 18.42 -8.31 0.91
CA ILE A 96 17.17 -7.55 0.99
C ILE A 96 17.44 -6.09 0.64
N LEU A 97 16.65 -5.55 -0.28
CA LEU A 97 16.79 -4.16 -0.71
C LEU A 97 16.21 -3.22 0.35
N ASN A 98 17.08 -2.48 1.01
CA ASN A 98 16.67 -1.45 1.96
C ASN A 98 16.16 -0.20 1.26
N ARG A 99 15.11 0.40 1.79
CA ARG A 99 14.50 1.64 1.33
C ARG A 99 14.75 2.79 2.28
N GLU A 100 15.10 2.47 3.54
CA GLU A 100 15.34 3.43 4.61
C GLU A 100 16.38 2.88 5.59
N ILE A 101 16.75 3.66 6.59
CA ILE A 101 17.61 3.27 7.69
C ILE A 101 16.87 2.40 8.72
N GLN A 102 17.62 1.65 9.50
CA GLN A 102 17.07 0.90 10.63
C GLN A 102 16.40 1.86 11.62
N GLY A 103 15.21 1.50 12.11
CA GLY A 103 14.50 2.26 13.14
C GLY A 103 13.94 3.61 12.66
N ALA A 104 13.72 3.79 11.37
CA ALA A 104 13.24 5.05 10.80
C ALA A 104 11.93 5.54 11.46
N LEU A 105 10.97 4.64 11.72
CA LEU A 105 9.68 4.93 12.36
C LEU A 105 9.82 5.41 13.81
N SER A 106 10.94 5.10 14.45
CA SER A 106 11.22 5.45 15.86
C SER A 106 11.94 6.80 15.99
N THR A 107 12.43 7.39 14.88
CA THR A 107 13.10 8.69 14.92
C THR A 107 12.12 9.83 15.16
N GLU A 108 12.54 10.82 15.95
CA GLU A 108 11.73 12.01 16.27
C GLU A 108 11.35 12.77 14.99
N SER A 109 12.32 12.99 14.09
CA SER A 109 12.07 13.69 12.84
C SER A 109 11.02 13.02 11.97
N TYR A 110 11.04 11.67 11.84
CA TYR A 110 10.01 10.95 11.09
C TYR A 110 8.63 11.10 11.73
N ARG A 111 8.56 11.01 13.06
CA ARG A 111 7.31 11.18 13.82
C ARG A 111 6.76 12.61 13.73
N ASP A 112 7.63 13.62 13.75
CA ASP A 112 7.22 15.01 13.55
C ASP A 112 6.67 15.25 12.15
N GLY A 113 7.31 14.69 11.11
CA GLY A 113 6.79 14.73 9.76
C GLY A 113 5.45 14.03 9.62
N ALA A 114 5.25 12.90 10.30
CA ALA A 114 3.99 12.18 10.30
C ALA A 114 2.87 12.93 11.04
N ARG A 115 3.19 13.68 12.10
CA ARG A 115 2.23 14.58 12.77
C ARG A 115 1.76 15.68 11.82
N GLN A 116 2.63 16.22 10.94
CA GLN A 116 2.19 17.18 9.92
C GLN A 116 1.17 16.59 8.95
N LEU A 117 1.29 15.29 8.57
CA LEU A 117 0.27 14.61 7.78
C LEU A 117 -1.07 14.53 8.53
N ALA A 118 -1.03 14.12 9.80
CA ALA A 118 -2.22 14.02 10.64
C ALA A 118 -2.92 15.38 10.80
N ASP A 119 -2.17 16.44 11.09
CA ASP A 119 -2.66 17.81 11.26
C ASP A 119 -3.32 18.36 9.99
N MET A 120 -2.88 17.91 8.82
CA MET A 120 -3.44 18.30 7.51
C MET A 120 -4.57 17.37 7.05
N GLY A 121 -4.91 16.32 7.81
CA GLY A 121 -5.94 15.34 7.46
C GLY A 121 -5.54 14.40 6.32
N PHE A 122 -4.23 14.23 6.06
CA PHE A 122 -3.72 13.32 5.05
C PHE A 122 -3.39 11.95 5.63
N ILE A 123 -3.40 10.93 4.78
CA ILE A 123 -3.07 9.55 5.13
C ILE A 123 -1.60 9.24 4.85
N LEU A 124 -1.06 8.28 5.60
CA LEU A 124 0.25 7.68 5.34
C LEU A 124 0.09 6.27 4.79
N GLU A 125 0.51 6.02 3.55
CA GLU A 125 0.78 4.66 3.10
C GLU A 125 2.19 4.25 3.51
N ASN A 126 2.30 3.09 4.12
CA ASN A 126 3.59 2.59 4.58
C ASN A 126 3.91 1.23 3.95
N SER A 127 5.06 1.13 3.29
CA SER A 127 5.64 -0.10 2.77
C SER A 127 6.87 -0.44 3.60
N LEU A 128 6.85 -1.62 4.22
CA LEU A 128 7.88 -2.09 5.15
C LEU A 128 8.09 -3.60 4.96
N TYR A 129 8.94 -4.19 5.79
CA TYR A 129 9.11 -5.63 5.88
C TYR A 129 8.55 -6.16 7.20
N PHE A 130 8.08 -7.42 7.20
CA PHE A 130 7.38 -8.01 8.35
C PHE A 130 8.10 -7.93 9.69
N PRO A 131 9.44 -7.94 9.78
CA PRO A 131 10.12 -7.76 11.06
C PRO A 131 9.92 -6.38 11.70
N GLN A 132 9.46 -5.40 10.90
CA GLN A 132 9.19 -4.03 11.35
C GLN A 132 7.74 -3.79 11.79
N LEU A 133 6.87 -4.81 11.79
CA LEU A 133 5.44 -4.65 12.13
C LEU A 133 5.22 -4.20 13.57
N GLU A 134 6.08 -4.62 14.51
CA GLU A 134 6.03 -4.13 15.90
C GLU A 134 6.41 -2.65 15.99
N GLU A 135 7.48 -2.23 15.32
CA GLU A 135 7.88 -0.82 15.24
C GLU A 135 6.76 0.05 14.64
N LEU A 136 6.08 -0.46 13.60
CA LEU A 136 4.94 0.23 13.01
C LEU A 136 3.75 0.31 13.98
N ALA A 137 3.50 -0.72 14.78
CA ALA A 137 2.44 -0.69 15.77
C ALA A 137 2.71 0.37 16.87
N ASP A 138 3.95 0.49 17.32
CA ASP A 138 4.35 1.52 18.28
C ASP A 138 4.27 2.93 17.67
N PHE A 139 4.64 3.07 16.41
CA PHE A 139 4.46 4.31 15.66
C PHE A 139 2.98 4.69 15.52
N ALA A 140 2.12 3.74 15.17
CA ALA A 140 0.68 3.96 15.03
C ALA A 140 0.00 4.39 16.34
N LYS A 141 0.39 3.79 17.47
CA LYS A 141 -0.08 4.19 18.80
C LYS A 141 0.38 5.60 19.19
N ALA A 142 1.58 6.01 18.76
CA ALA A 142 2.13 7.33 19.07
C ALA A 142 1.46 8.47 18.29
N ILE A 143 0.75 8.18 17.19
CA ILE A 143 0.05 9.17 16.34
C ILE A 143 -1.35 8.61 16.00
N PRO A 144 -2.28 8.54 16.97
CA PRO A 144 -3.58 7.86 16.79
C PRO A 144 -4.50 8.55 15.77
N ASP A 145 -4.29 9.84 15.53
CA ASP A 145 -5.09 10.62 14.57
C ASP A 145 -4.65 10.44 13.12
N LEU A 146 -3.48 9.81 12.88
CA LEU A 146 -2.99 9.51 11.54
C LEU A 146 -3.58 8.20 11.01
N THR A 147 -4.31 8.25 9.92
CA THR A 147 -4.68 7.02 9.19
C THR A 147 -3.47 6.44 8.49
N ILE A 148 -3.12 5.20 8.82
CA ILE A 148 -1.98 4.46 8.24
C ILE A 148 -2.50 3.31 7.40
N VAL A 149 -2.11 3.28 6.12
CA VAL A 149 -2.44 2.19 5.20
C VAL A 149 -1.20 1.32 4.98
N VAL A 150 -1.26 0.08 5.45
CA VAL A 150 -0.15 -0.88 5.33
C VAL A 150 -0.22 -1.56 3.98
N ASN A 151 0.85 -1.42 3.20
CA ASN A 151 0.94 -2.03 1.88
C ASN A 151 1.25 -3.52 1.96
N HIS A 152 0.71 -4.28 1.01
CA HIS A 152 1.18 -5.61 0.63
C HIS A 152 1.23 -6.61 1.79
N ILE A 153 0.13 -6.75 2.52
CA ILE A 153 0.01 -7.67 3.66
C ILE A 153 1.14 -7.54 4.70
N GLY A 154 1.67 -6.32 4.89
CA GLY A 154 2.74 -6.07 5.86
C GLY A 154 4.11 -6.61 5.45
N GLY A 155 4.39 -6.73 4.13
CA GLY A 155 5.74 -6.92 3.59
C GLY A 155 6.41 -8.24 3.94
N LEU A 156 5.70 -9.36 3.83
CA LEU A 156 6.27 -10.70 4.04
C LEU A 156 7.51 -10.93 3.18
N LEU A 157 8.56 -11.50 3.78
CA LEU A 157 9.81 -11.88 3.11
C LEU A 157 10.02 -13.40 3.16
N ARG A 158 10.32 -14.01 2.00
CA ARG A 158 10.64 -15.45 1.89
C ARG A 158 11.84 -15.69 0.97
N ILE A 159 12.78 -14.74 0.95
CA ILE A 159 14.06 -14.80 0.20
C ILE A 159 15.22 -14.52 1.14
N GLY A 160 16.46 -14.69 0.67
CA GLY A 160 17.66 -14.47 1.48
C GLY A 160 17.62 -15.27 2.78
N PRO A 161 17.82 -14.63 3.95
CA PRO A 161 17.83 -15.31 5.24
C PRO A 161 16.48 -15.94 5.64
N TYR A 162 15.39 -15.57 4.95
CA TYR A 162 14.04 -16.04 5.19
C TYR A 162 13.59 -17.18 4.26
N ALA A 163 14.47 -17.56 3.30
CA ALA A 163 14.17 -18.64 2.37
C ALA A 163 14.12 -20.01 3.11
N ASN A 164 13.13 -20.85 2.76
CA ASN A 164 12.92 -22.17 3.34
C ASN A 164 12.67 -22.21 4.87
N ARG A 165 12.21 -21.09 5.44
CA ARG A 165 11.86 -20.95 6.88
C ARG A 165 10.39 -20.57 7.06
N ASP A 166 9.53 -21.14 6.26
CA ASP A 166 8.12 -20.73 6.17
C ASP A 166 7.39 -20.76 7.52
N GLU A 167 7.59 -21.80 8.32
CA GLU A 167 6.91 -21.94 9.63
C GLU A 167 7.29 -20.80 10.57
N GLU A 168 8.56 -20.46 10.66
CA GLU A 168 9.08 -19.37 11.48
C GLU A 168 8.62 -18.00 10.95
N VAL A 169 8.83 -17.76 9.65
CA VAL A 169 8.47 -16.51 8.98
C VAL A 169 6.97 -16.23 9.11
N PHE A 170 6.12 -17.21 8.83
CA PHE A 170 4.69 -17.04 9.02
C PHE A 170 4.29 -16.89 10.48
N GLY A 171 5.00 -17.56 11.40
CA GLY A 171 4.77 -17.41 12.84
C GLY A 171 5.03 -15.97 13.31
N GLU A 172 6.16 -15.40 12.94
CA GLU A 172 6.55 -14.02 13.30
C GLU A 172 5.65 -12.99 12.58
N TRP A 173 5.40 -13.17 11.29
CA TRP A 173 4.50 -12.32 10.54
C TRP A 173 3.09 -12.27 11.15
N ARG A 174 2.51 -13.43 11.52
CA ARG A 174 1.19 -13.50 12.17
C ARG A 174 1.16 -12.74 13.49
N LYS A 175 2.19 -12.86 14.30
CA LYS A 175 2.31 -12.10 15.57
C LYS A 175 2.33 -10.60 15.30
N GLY A 176 3.11 -10.16 14.32
CA GLY A 176 3.18 -8.75 13.93
C GLY A 176 1.84 -8.21 13.41
N ILE A 177 1.13 -8.98 12.56
CA ILE A 177 -0.20 -8.63 12.06
C ILE A 177 -1.22 -8.51 13.22
N ALA A 178 -1.23 -9.47 14.15
CA ALA A 178 -2.11 -9.44 15.31
C ALA A 178 -1.83 -8.24 16.23
N LEU A 179 -0.56 -7.89 16.44
CA LEU A 179 -0.18 -6.71 17.22
C LEU A 179 -0.63 -5.43 16.53
N LEU A 180 -0.37 -5.30 15.24
CA LEU A 180 -0.71 -4.12 14.45
C LEU A 180 -2.23 -3.92 14.32
N SER A 181 -3.01 -5.00 14.27
CA SER A 181 -4.47 -4.95 14.18
C SER A 181 -5.15 -4.30 15.40
N GLN A 182 -4.44 -4.22 16.55
CA GLN A 182 -4.91 -3.52 17.76
C GLN A 182 -4.92 -2.00 17.60
N CYS A 183 -4.23 -1.47 16.59
CA CYS A 183 -4.22 -0.05 16.28
C CYS A 183 -5.42 0.28 15.38
N SER A 184 -6.41 1.02 15.92
CA SER A 184 -7.67 1.33 15.21
C SER A 184 -7.49 2.24 14.00
N ASN A 185 -6.39 3.01 13.97
CA ASN A 185 -6.02 3.92 12.89
C ASN A 185 -5.24 3.22 11.74
N VAL A 186 -5.12 1.89 11.76
CA VAL A 186 -4.40 1.12 10.73
C VAL A 186 -5.37 0.34 9.86
N VAL A 187 -5.14 0.40 8.55
CA VAL A 187 -5.87 -0.31 7.49
C VAL A 187 -4.89 -1.16 6.67
N MET A 188 -5.31 -2.35 6.27
CA MET A 188 -4.48 -3.34 5.58
C MET A 188 -4.85 -3.46 4.10
N LYS A 189 -3.85 -3.39 3.20
CA LYS A 189 -4.00 -3.76 1.79
C LYS A 189 -3.71 -5.24 1.56
N LEU A 190 -4.65 -5.92 0.96
CA LEU A 190 -4.61 -7.33 0.63
C LEU A 190 -4.19 -7.50 -0.83
N GLY A 191 -2.91 -7.63 -1.09
CA GLY A 191 -2.35 -7.77 -2.43
C GLY A 191 -0.86 -7.48 -2.47
N GLY A 192 -0.33 -7.11 -3.64
CA GLY A 192 1.06 -6.72 -3.81
C GLY A 192 2.08 -7.86 -3.64
N VAL A 193 1.66 -9.10 -3.82
CA VAL A 193 2.45 -10.31 -3.51
C VAL A 193 3.09 -10.97 -4.72
N GLY A 194 3.03 -10.33 -5.89
CA GLY A 194 3.59 -10.87 -7.13
C GLY A 194 5.10 -10.75 -7.26
N GLN A 195 5.78 -10.04 -6.37
CA GLN A 195 7.21 -9.85 -6.43
C GLN A 195 7.98 -11.06 -5.89
N ALA A 196 9.21 -11.25 -6.37
CA ALA A 196 10.08 -12.39 -5.99
C ALA A 196 10.30 -12.52 -4.48
N ARG A 197 10.32 -11.40 -3.74
CA ARG A 197 10.54 -11.38 -2.27
C ARG A 197 9.53 -12.21 -1.48
N TYR A 198 8.34 -12.47 -2.04
CA TYR A 198 7.32 -13.32 -1.40
C TYR A 198 7.57 -14.82 -1.56
N GLY A 199 8.60 -15.23 -2.33
CA GLY A 199 9.05 -16.61 -2.46
C GLY A 199 8.11 -17.55 -3.21
N PHE A 200 7.15 -17.02 -3.99
CA PHE A 200 6.24 -17.86 -4.78
C PHE A 200 6.80 -18.23 -6.15
N ASP A 201 7.86 -17.57 -6.60
CA ASP A 201 8.57 -17.80 -7.87
C ASP A 201 7.69 -17.81 -9.16
N TRP A 202 6.49 -17.23 -9.08
CA TRP A 202 5.57 -17.20 -10.23
C TRP A 202 6.15 -16.51 -11.46
N SER A 203 6.96 -15.46 -11.27
CA SER A 203 7.61 -14.71 -12.35
C SER A 203 8.66 -15.53 -13.13
N ARG A 204 9.14 -16.64 -12.54
CA ARG A 204 10.14 -17.52 -13.16
C ARG A 204 9.56 -18.74 -13.88
N ARG A 205 8.24 -18.92 -13.80
CA ARG A 205 7.57 -20.08 -14.39
C ARG A 205 7.37 -19.90 -15.90
N SER A 206 7.52 -20.99 -16.64
CA SER A 206 7.21 -21.03 -18.08
C SER A 206 5.70 -20.87 -18.35
N LYS A 207 4.86 -21.30 -17.40
CA LYS A 207 3.41 -21.15 -17.46
C LYS A 207 2.96 -20.20 -16.34
N PRO A 208 2.30 -19.09 -16.67
CA PRO A 208 1.77 -18.16 -15.68
C PRO A 208 0.81 -18.84 -14.69
N VAL A 209 0.78 -18.35 -13.44
CA VAL A 209 -0.15 -18.83 -12.43
C VAL A 209 -1.59 -18.48 -12.80
N GLY A 210 -2.51 -19.43 -12.59
CA GLY A 210 -3.95 -19.23 -12.76
C GLY A 210 -4.62 -18.67 -11.51
N SER A 211 -5.84 -18.15 -11.65
CA SER A 211 -6.56 -17.53 -10.51
C SER A 211 -6.95 -18.51 -9.40
N GLU A 212 -7.10 -19.77 -9.69
CA GLU A 212 -7.40 -20.81 -8.68
C GLU A 212 -6.17 -21.12 -7.82
N GLU A 213 -5.03 -21.37 -8.45
CA GLU A 213 -3.76 -21.59 -7.76
C GLU A 213 -3.36 -20.34 -6.95
N LEU A 214 -3.49 -19.15 -7.56
CA LEU A 214 -3.20 -17.89 -6.88
C LEU A 214 -4.09 -17.71 -5.65
N ALA A 215 -5.39 -17.94 -5.76
CA ALA A 215 -6.31 -17.87 -4.64
C ALA A 215 -5.96 -18.86 -3.52
N GLY A 216 -5.64 -20.12 -3.87
CA GLY A 216 -5.23 -21.13 -2.89
C GLY A 216 -3.96 -20.74 -2.13
N SER A 217 -2.97 -20.18 -2.85
CA SER A 217 -1.70 -19.75 -2.24
C SER A 217 -1.86 -18.52 -1.32
N LEU A 218 -2.77 -17.61 -1.66
CA LEU A 218 -2.96 -16.37 -0.90
C LEU A 218 -3.98 -16.49 0.23
N LYS A 219 -4.87 -17.50 0.16
CA LYS A 219 -5.97 -17.67 1.11
C LYS A 219 -5.50 -17.61 2.58
N PRO A 220 -4.52 -18.41 3.03
CA PRO A 220 -4.12 -18.41 4.44
C PRO A 220 -3.53 -17.08 4.92
N LEU A 221 -2.96 -16.30 4.02
CA LEU A 221 -2.39 -14.98 4.34
C LEU A 221 -3.47 -13.90 4.44
N MET A 222 -4.35 -13.86 3.45
CA MET A 222 -5.38 -12.83 3.38
C MET A 222 -6.48 -13.06 4.42
N GLU A 223 -6.90 -14.31 4.63
CA GLU A 223 -7.85 -14.63 5.70
C GLU A 223 -7.30 -14.27 7.06
N HIS A 224 -6.01 -14.57 7.34
CA HIS A 224 -5.41 -14.14 8.60
C HIS A 224 -5.44 -12.62 8.79
N CYS A 225 -5.13 -11.83 7.75
CA CYS A 225 -5.25 -10.38 7.84
C CYS A 225 -6.71 -9.94 8.10
N ILE A 226 -7.68 -10.52 7.40
CA ILE A 226 -9.11 -10.20 7.58
C ILE A 226 -9.60 -10.62 8.97
N ASP A 227 -9.19 -11.77 9.47
CA ASP A 227 -9.56 -12.26 10.81
C ASP A 227 -9.04 -11.33 11.92
N GLN A 228 -7.84 -10.74 11.74
CA GLN A 228 -7.24 -9.85 12.73
C GLN A 228 -7.77 -8.42 12.62
N PHE A 229 -7.84 -7.84 11.43
CA PHE A 229 -8.25 -6.45 11.22
C PHE A 229 -9.77 -6.25 11.12
N GLY A 230 -10.50 -7.31 10.78
CA GLY A 230 -11.89 -7.21 10.36
C GLY A 230 -12.02 -6.76 8.90
N VAL A 231 -13.15 -7.10 8.29
CA VAL A 231 -13.46 -6.76 6.90
C VAL A 231 -13.37 -5.25 6.64
N ASP A 232 -13.84 -4.43 7.60
CA ASP A 232 -13.93 -2.97 7.44
C ASP A 232 -12.58 -2.24 7.42
N ARG A 233 -11.50 -2.93 7.82
CA ARG A 233 -10.15 -2.37 7.77
C ARG A 233 -9.22 -3.11 6.80
N CYS A 234 -9.80 -3.86 5.84
CA CYS A 234 -9.07 -4.54 4.78
C CYS A 234 -9.57 -4.11 3.40
N MET A 235 -8.68 -4.01 2.43
CA MET A 235 -9.05 -3.75 1.04
C MET A 235 -8.14 -4.50 0.07
N PHE A 236 -8.72 -5.04 -1.01
CA PHE A 236 -7.93 -5.67 -2.08
C PHE A 236 -7.17 -4.61 -2.89
N GLU A 237 -5.93 -4.92 -3.23
CA GLU A 237 -5.11 -4.10 -4.13
C GLU A 237 -4.50 -4.94 -5.26
N SER A 238 -4.38 -4.37 -6.44
CA SER A 238 -3.76 -5.05 -7.57
C SER A 238 -2.24 -4.95 -7.61
N ASN A 239 -1.68 -3.88 -7.08
CA ASN A 239 -0.27 -3.48 -7.24
C ASN A 239 0.18 -3.46 -8.71
N PHE A 240 -0.73 -3.10 -9.63
CA PHE A 240 -0.42 -3.03 -11.06
C PHE A 240 0.14 -1.66 -11.44
N PRO A 241 1.15 -1.62 -12.31
CA PRO A 241 1.67 -2.74 -13.13
C PRO A 241 2.78 -3.60 -12.49
N VAL A 242 3.21 -3.35 -11.27
CA VAL A 242 4.38 -4.00 -10.65
C VAL A 242 4.23 -5.53 -10.62
N ASP A 243 3.09 -6.04 -10.19
CA ASP A 243 2.84 -7.48 -10.08
C ASP A 243 2.56 -8.18 -11.42
N LYS A 244 2.54 -7.42 -12.53
CA LYS A 244 2.40 -7.99 -13.90
C LYS A 244 3.50 -8.99 -14.25
N VAL A 245 4.61 -8.95 -13.54
CA VAL A 245 5.70 -9.93 -13.69
C VAL A 245 5.27 -11.36 -13.34
N SER A 246 4.24 -11.53 -12.52
CA SER A 246 3.79 -12.83 -12.02
C SER A 246 2.42 -13.26 -12.54
N TYR A 247 1.49 -12.33 -12.70
CA TYR A 247 0.12 -12.62 -13.14
C TYR A 247 -0.53 -11.42 -13.82
N SER A 248 -1.59 -11.69 -14.59
CA SER A 248 -2.36 -10.62 -15.21
C SER A 248 -3.35 -9.97 -14.22
N TYR A 249 -3.79 -8.74 -14.55
CA TYR A 249 -4.84 -8.04 -13.80
C TYR A 249 -6.11 -8.86 -13.66
N ASN A 250 -6.52 -9.55 -14.74
CA ASN A 250 -7.68 -10.42 -14.73
C ASN A 250 -7.52 -11.61 -13.76
N VAL A 251 -6.33 -12.19 -13.71
CA VAL A 251 -6.03 -13.33 -12.83
C VAL A 251 -6.11 -12.93 -11.36
N VAL A 252 -5.51 -11.79 -10.97
CA VAL A 252 -5.51 -11.38 -9.56
C VAL A 252 -6.93 -11.03 -9.07
N TYR A 253 -7.73 -10.31 -9.85
CA TYR A 253 -9.11 -10.01 -9.44
C TYR A 253 -10.00 -11.25 -9.44
N ASN A 254 -9.79 -12.21 -10.33
CA ASN A 254 -10.48 -13.50 -10.25
C ASN A 254 -10.05 -14.30 -9.02
N ALA A 255 -8.78 -14.23 -8.61
CA ALA A 255 -8.32 -14.84 -7.36
C ALA A 255 -9.00 -14.20 -6.14
N PHE A 256 -9.09 -12.86 -6.07
CA PHE A 256 -9.81 -12.18 -4.99
C PHE A 256 -11.30 -12.54 -4.94
N LYS A 257 -11.95 -12.66 -6.11
CA LYS A 257 -13.34 -13.12 -6.18
C LYS A 257 -13.52 -14.55 -5.63
N ARG A 258 -12.54 -15.45 -5.89
CA ARG A 258 -12.52 -16.81 -5.34
C ARG A 258 -12.29 -16.80 -3.84
N LEU A 259 -11.33 -16.03 -3.35
CA LEU A 259 -11.03 -15.86 -1.93
C LEU A 259 -12.25 -15.35 -1.14
N SER A 260 -13.00 -14.45 -1.74
CA SER A 260 -14.14 -13.80 -1.07
C SER A 260 -15.48 -14.52 -1.26
N MET A 261 -15.52 -15.73 -1.82
CA MET A 261 -16.79 -16.46 -2.08
C MET A 261 -17.57 -16.80 -0.81
N GLY A 262 -16.89 -16.97 0.33
CA GLY A 262 -17.52 -17.26 1.62
C GLY A 262 -18.04 -16.03 2.37
N TYR A 263 -17.74 -14.82 1.90
CA TYR A 263 -18.18 -13.57 2.51
C TYR A 263 -19.53 -13.12 1.94
N SER A 264 -20.32 -12.41 2.74
CA SER A 264 -21.57 -11.80 2.31
C SER A 264 -21.35 -10.74 1.21
N SER A 265 -22.42 -10.35 0.53
CA SER A 265 -22.35 -9.29 -0.50
C SER A 265 -21.84 -7.96 0.06
N THR A 266 -22.22 -7.61 1.28
CA THR A 266 -21.79 -6.39 1.96
C THR A 266 -20.29 -6.45 2.29
N GLU A 267 -19.81 -7.55 2.88
CA GLU A 267 -18.39 -7.73 3.18
C GLU A 267 -17.53 -7.70 1.92
N ARG A 268 -18.01 -8.31 0.84
CA ARG A 268 -17.33 -8.25 -0.46
C ARG A 268 -17.30 -6.83 -1.03
N SER A 269 -18.39 -6.07 -0.90
CA SER A 269 -18.40 -4.66 -1.29
C SER A 269 -17.35 -3.88 -0.51
N SER A 270 -17.25 -4.08 0.81
CA SER A 270 -16.24 -3.47 1.67
C SER A 270 -14.81 -3.78 1.17
N LEU A 271 -14.49 -5.06 0.95
CA LEU A 271 -13.15 -5.49 0.53
C LEU A 271 -12.75 -5.00 -0.87
N PHE A 272 -13.69 -4.89 -1.81
CA PHE A 272 -13.40 -4.52 -3.20
C PHE A 272 -13.55 -3.03 -3.49
N HIS A 273 -14.30 -2.27 -2.68
CA HIS A 273 -14.70 -0.91 -3.04
C HIS A 273 -14.86 0.00 -1.83
N ASP A 274 -15.79 -0.30 -0.89
CA ASP A 274 -16.29 0.70 0.06
C ASP A 274 -15.22 1.18 1.02
N ASN A 275 -14.33 0.28 1.47
CA ASN A 275 -13.19 0.65 2.32
C ASN A 275 -12.22 1.57 1.60
N ALA A 276 -11.94 1.32 0.32
CA ALA A 276 -11.09 2.21 -0.46
C ALA A 276 -11.75 3.58 -0.65
N VAL A 277 -13.04 3.62 -0.95
CA VAL A 277 -13.81 4.87 -1.05
C VAL A 277 -13.72 5.67 0.24
N ARG A 278 -13.94 5.04 1.38
CA ARG A 278 -13.87 5.67 2.71
C ARG A 278 -12.45 6.15 3.05
N VAL A 279 -11.46 5.26 2.92
CA VAL A 279 -10.06 5.55 3.31
C VAL A 279 -9.46 6.66 2.46
N TYR A 280 -9.67 6.62 1.15
CA TYR A 280 -9.13 7.63 0.24
C TYR A 280 -10.10 8.78 -0.05
N SER A 281 -11.22 8.85 0.68
CA SER A 281 -12.23 9.90 0.50
C SER A 281 -12.58 10.11 -0.97
N ILE A 282 -12.83 9.02 -1.70
CA ILE A 282 -13.18 9.07 -3.11
C ILE A 282 -14.61 9.58 -3.21
N GLY A 283 -14.76 10.84 -3.57
CA GLY A 283 -16.06 11.48 -3.72
C GLY A 283 -16.92 10.78 -4.76
N GLY A 284 -18.23 10.68 -4.46
CA GLY A 284 -19.24 10.19 -5.38
C GLY A 284 -19.40 11.05 -6.62
#